data_78f8ee13894f156140f06eae0a6d9b4c
#
_entry.id   78f8ee13894f156140f06eae0a6d9b4c
#
_cell.length_a   1.000
_cell.length_b   1.000
_cell.length_c   1.000
_cell.angle_alpha   90.00
_cell.angle_beta   90.00
_cell.angle_gamma   90.00
#
_symmetry.space_group_name_H-M   'P 1'
#
loop_
_entity.id
_entity.type
_entity.pdbx_description
1 polymer ?
#
loop_
_entity_poly.entity_id
_entity_poly.type
_entity_poly.pdbx_seq_one_letter_code
_entity_poly.pdbx_strand_id
1 'polypeptide(L)'
;PQVNDIRRFLSNFDMTEGRAIKIIREGFDMTVRPVDKREHYIKRCVAVPGDEIFIKNSKLFINGETAYIPPMFQFNWMISSEASLNQGLMKERMDIYLNDSDPLKSLQNRNFPPYIYKLPMTLDAESKMEGYNSVNSVNINMHHPAVSPEGSIFPNQPETDWTVDNW
;
A
#
# COMPACT_ATOMS: atom_id res chain seq x y z
N PRO A 1 17.24 -9.12 11.32
CA PRO A 1 17.02 -7.95 10.47
C PRO A 1 16.76 -8.39 9.03
N GLN A 2 15.74 -7.81 8.44
CA GLN A 2 15.42 -8.09 7.04
C GLN A 2 16.37 -7.32 6.12
N VAL A 3 16.54 -7.78 4.88
CA VAL A 3 17.36 -7.09 3.87
C VAL A 3 16.94 -5.62 3.72
N ASN A 4 15.67 -5.30 3.95
CA ASN A 4 15.14 -3.94 3.94
C ASN A 4 15.74 -3.05 5.04
N ASP A 5 16.10 -3.60 6.19
CA ASP A 5 16.71 -2.83 7.27
C ASP A 5 18.14 -2.42 6.90
N ILE A 6 18.87 -3.29 6.22
CA ILE A 6 20.20 -2.98 5.70
C ILE A 6 20.11 -1.84 4.67
N ARG A 7 19.17 -1.94 3.72
CA ARG A 7 18.94 -0.89 2.71
C ARG A 7 18.53 0.45 3.33
N ARG A 8 17.67 0.42 4.35
CA ARG A 8 17.25 1.61 5.10
C ARG A 8 18.42 2.26 5.82
N PHE A 9 19.33 1.47 6.41
CA PHE A 9 20.55 2.00 7.02
C PHE A 9 21.49 2.59 5.99
N LEU A 10 21.66 1.96 4.83
CA LEU A 10 22.49 2.46 3.74
C LEU A 10 21.99 3.81 3.22
N SER A 11 20.65 3.92 2.96
CA SER A 11 20.07 5.13 2.39
C SER A 11 20.00 6.30 3.37
N ASN A 12 19.75 6.05 4.66
CA ASN A 12 19.56 7.11 5.64
C ASN A 12 20.87 7.67 6.22
N PHE A 13 21.96 6.93 6.16
CA PHE A 13 23.20 7.29 6.85
C PHE A 13 24.43 7.39 5.94
N ASP A 14 24.23 7.32 4.63
CA ASP A 14 25.33 7.39 3.64
C ASP A 14 26.56 6.52 4.05
N MET A 15 26.27 5.29 4.47
CA MET A 15 27.32 4.40 4.98
C MET A 15 27.55 3.22 4.03
N THR A 16 28.75 2.68 4.08
CA THR A 16 29.11 1.48 3.32
C THR A 16 28.38 0.24 3.83
N GLU A 17 28.10 -0.71 2.93
CA GLU A 17 27.41 -1.97 3.26
C GLU A 17 28.07 -2.73 4.42
N GLY A 18 29.40 -2.80 4.44
CA GLY A 18 30.14 -3.48 5.51
C GLY A 18 29.91 -2.83 6.88
N ARG A 19 29.81 -1.50 6.94
CA ARG A 19 29.53 -0.78 8.18
C ARG A 19 28.08 -0.99 8.64
N ALA A 20 27.12 -0.98 7.72
CA ALA A 20 25.72 -1.27 8.00
C ALA A 20 25.54 -2.69 8.55
N ILE A 21 26.17 -3.68 7.93
CA ILE A 21 26.14 -5.09 8.39
C ILE A 21 26.75 -5.21 9.79
N LYS A 22 27.85 -4.52 10.07
CA LYS A 22 28.48 -4.53 11.38
C LYS A 22 27.55 -3.98 12.47
N ILE A 23 26.94 -2.82 12.25
CA ILE A 23 26.00 -2.18 13.18
C ILE A 23 24.80 -3.11 13.46
N ILE A 24 24.26 -3.76 12.42
CA ILE A 24 23.13 -4.67 12.57
C ILE A 24 23.53 -5.90 13.40
N ARG A 25 24.71 -6.48 13.16
CA ARG A 25 25.21 -7.62 13.94
C ARG A 25 25.49 -7.29 15.41
N GLU A 26 25.95 -6.07 15.69
CA GLU A 26 26.22 -5.61 17.05
C GLU A 26 24.94 -5.19 17.80
N GLY A 27 23.92 -4.72 17.08
CA GLY A 27 22.68 -4.20 17.66
C GLY A 27 21.53 -5.20 17.78
N PHE A 28 21.61 -6.35 17.07
CA PHE A 28 20.53 -7.32 17.02
C PHE A 28 21.04 -8.75 17.19
N ASP A 29 20.31 -9.52 17.96
CA ASP A 29 20.56 -10.97 18.05
C ASP A 29 20.10 -11.65 16.76
N MET A 30 21.05 -12.20 16.00
CA MET A 30 20.80 -12.80 14.70
C MET A 30 20.62 -14.30 14.83
N THR A 31 19.39 -14.76 14.65
CA THR A 31 19.07 -16.18 14.64
C THR A 31 18.91 -16.70 13.21
N VAL A 32 19.72 -17.67 12.80
CA VAL A 32 19.56 -18.39 11.55
C VAL A 32 18.53 -19.50 11.72
N ARG A 33 17.41 -19.41 11.02
CA ARG A 33 16.39 -20.48 11.03
C ARG A 33 16.56 -21.40 9.83
N PRO A 34 16.52 -22.75 10.01
CA PRO A 34 16.44 -23.70 8.89
C PRO A 34 15.22 -23.40 8.00
N VAL A 35 15.26 -23.87 6.75
CA VAL A 35 14.22 -23.59 5.76
C VAL A 35 12.84 -24.03 6.22
N ASP A 36 12.74 -25.17 6.88
CA ASP A 36 11.50 -25.76 7.43
C ASP A 36 10.90 -24.96 8.62
N LYS A 37 11.72 -24.10 9.26
CA LYS A 37 11.31 -23.21 10.36
C LYS A 37 11.15 -21.74 9.94
N ARG A 38 11.26 -21.46 8.64
CA ARG A 38 10.97 -20.12 8.09
C ARG A 38 9.48 -19.99 7.82
N GLU A 39 8.98 -18.79 7.93
CA GLU A 39 7.59 -18.49 7.53
C GLU A 39 7.43 -18.75 6.04
N HIS A 40 6.38 -19.49 5.68
CA HIS A 40 6.03 -19.77 4.29
C HIS A 40 4.98 -18.78 3.82
N TYR A 41 5.33 -17.95 2.85
CA TYR A 41 4.42 -16.99 2.25
C TYR A 41 3.90 -17.53 0.93
N ILE A 42 2.58 -17.50 0.77
CA ILE A 42 1.93 -17.74 -0.51
C ILE A 42 1.55 -16.40 -1.11
N LYS A 43 2.02 -16.12 -2.31
CA LYS A 43 1.69 -14.93 -3.08
C LYS A 43 1.23 -15.34 -4.47
N ARG A 44 0.30 -14.57 -5.05
CA ARG A 44 -0.12 -14.78 -6.43
C ARG A 44 1.06 -14.45 -7.36
N CYS A 45 1.41 -15.38 -8.24
CA CYS A 45 2.30 -15.08 -9.34
C CYS A 45 1.50 -14.30 -10.39
N VAL A 46 1.90 -13.09 -10.67
CA VAL A 46 1.19 -12.20 -11.63
C VAL A 46 1.86 -12.17 -12.99
N ALA A 47 3.15 -12.48 -13.07
CA ALA A 47 3.90 -12.48 -14.32
C ALA A 47 5.08 -13.47 -14.24
N VAL A 48 5.62 -13.84 -15.38
CA VAL A 48 6.75 -14.74 -15.52
C VAL A 48 7.96 -14.03 -16.13
N PRO A 49 9.17 -14.61 -16.07
CA PRO A 49 10.34 -14.03 -16.72
C PRO A 49 10.10 -13.78 -18.21
N GLY A 50 10.36 -12.55 -18.66
CA GLY A 50 10.12 -12.10 -20.03
C GLY A 50 8.85 -11.26 -20.19
N ASP A 51 7.96 -11.23 -19.20
CA ASP A 51 6.81 -10.34 -19.24
C ASP A 51 7.21 -8.90 -18.90
N GLU A 52 6.60 -7.96 -19.60
CA GLU A 52 6.66 -6.54 -19.27
C GLU A 52 5.54 -6.20 -18.27
N ILE A 53 5.92 -5.62 -17.13
CA ILE A 53 4.98 -5.26 -16.06
C ILE A 53 5.05 -3.76 -15.82
N PHE A 54 3.88 -3.12 -15.76
CA PHE A 54 3.77 -1.77 -15.23
C PHE A 54 2.48 -1.55 -14.44
N ILE A 55 2.51 -0.59 -13.54
CA ILE A 55 1.35 -0.18 -12.74
C ILE A 55 1.03 1.26 -13.11
N LYS A 56 -0.22 1.50 -13.48
CA LYS A 56 -0.71 2.84 -13.79
C LYS A 56 -2.08 3.04 -13.15
N ASN A 57 -2.23 4.14 -12.42
CA ASN A 57 -3.46 4.46 -11.69
C ASN A 57 -3.97 3.28 -10.83
N SER A 58 -3.06 2.68 -10.07
CA SER A 58 -3.31 1.51 -9.21
C SER A 58 -3.78 0.24 -9.94
N LYS A 59 -3.68 0.19 -11.26
CA LYS A 59 -4.00 -0.98 -12.08
C LYS A 59 -2.72 -1.62 -12.61
N LEU A 60 -2.64 -2.94 -12.50
CA LEU A 60 -1.54 -3.73 -13.04
C LEU A 60 -1.77 -4.01 -14.54
N PHE A 61 -0.73 -3.83 -15.33
CA PHE A 61 -0.69 -4.19 -16.74
C PHE A 61 0.42 -5.19 -16.97
N ILE A 62 0.16 -6.18 -17.81
CA ILE A 62 1.11 -7.23 -18.20
C ILE A 62 1.12 -7.29 -19.72
N ASN A 63 2.27 -7.10 -20.34
CA ASN A 63 2.43 -7.06 -21.80
C ASN A 63 1.46 -6.09 -22.50
N GLY A 64 1.19 -4.94 -21.86
CA GLY A 64 0.30 -3.91 -22.38
C GLY A 64 -1.20 -4.13 -22.11
N GLU A 65 -1.60 -5.29 -21.58
CA GLU A 65 -2.99 -5.59 -21.22
C GLU A 65 -3.25 -5.44 -19.72
N THR A 66 -4.46 -4.99 -19.34
CA THR A 66 -4.84 -4.90 -17.93
C THR A 66 -4.94 -6.29 -17.32
N ALA A 67 -4.21 -6.52 -16.25
CA ALA A 67 -4.27 -7.78 -15.51
C ALA A 67 -5.66 -7.99 -14.89
N TYR A 68 -6.03 -9.27 -14.70
CA TYR A 68 -7.26 -9.62 -14.03
C TYR A 68 -7.32 -9.06 -12.61
N ILE A 69 -8.38 -8.31 -12.31
CA ILE A 69 -8.68 -7.78 -10.98
C ILE A 69 -9.68 -8.72 -10.30
N PRO A 70 -9.29 -9.43 -9.23
CA PRO A 70 -10.24 -10.27 -8.49
C PRO A 70 -11.38 -9.45 -7.88
N PRO A 71 -12.60 -9.98 -7.79
CA PRO A 71 -13.76 -9.26 -7.23
C PRO A 71 -13.55 -8.72 -5.81
N MET A 72 -12.77 -9.45 -5.00
CA MET A 72 -12.46 -9.05 -3.61
C MET A 72 -11.16 -8.25 -3.50
N PHE A 73 -10.58 -7.81 -4.62
CA PHE A 73 -9.42 -6.94 -4.58
C PHE A 73 -9.78 -5.57 -4.02
N GLN A 74 -8.97 -5.09 -3.09
CA GLN A 74 -9.20 -3.81 -2.43
C GLN A 74 -8.18 -2.77 -2.88
N PHE A 75 -8.67 -1.60 -3.22
CA PHE A 75 -7.87 -0.39 -3.40
C PHE A 75 -7.99 0.49 -2.15
N ASN A 76 -7.01 1.35 -1.92
CA ASN A 76 -7.14 2.41 -0.95
C ASN A 76 -7.90 3.59 -1.58
N TRP A 77 -8.97 4.01 -0.93
CA TRP A 77 -9.82 5.11 -1.40
C TRP A 77 -9.76 6.28 -0.45
N MET A 78 -9.80 7.48 -1.01
CA MET A 78 -10.00 8.73 -0.28
C MET A 78 -11.47 9.14 -0.41
N ILE A 79 -12.15 9.29 0.71
CA ILE A 79 -13.57 9.59 0.78
C ILE A 79 -13.74 10.94 1.45
N SER A 80 -14.48 11.84 0.80
CA SER A 80 -14.93 13.09 1.41
C SER A 80 -16.42 13.01 1.72
N SER A 81 -16.82 13.32 2.96
CA SER A 81 -18.21 13.21 3.42
C SER A 81 -18.61 14.37 4.30
N GLU A 82 -19.84 14.85 4.14
CA GLU A 82 -20.44 15.88 5.00
C GLU A 82 -20.93 15.33 6.36
N ALA A 83 -21.10 14.01 6.46
CA ALA A 83 -21.45 13.38 7.72
C ALA A 83 -20.39 12.36 8.12
N SER A 84 -20.28 12.10 9.42
CA SER A 84 -19.43 11.02 9.91
C SER A 84 -19.93 9.66 9.40
N LEU A 85 -19.02 8.87 8.84
CA LEU A 85 -19.34 7.55 8.34
C LEU A 85 -19.67 6.59 9.50
N ASN A 86 -20.70 5.77 9.32
CA ASN A 86 -21.11 4.77 10.31
C ASN A 86 -20.49 3.43 10.01
N GLN A 87 -19.62 2.96 10.90
CA GLN A 87 -18.92 1.68 10.78
C GLN A 87 -19.86 0.47 10.67
N GLY A 88 -20.96 0.49 11.42
CA GLY A 88 -21.96 -0.59 11.40
C GLY A 88 -22.63 -0.72 10.04
N LEU A 89 -23.06 0.39 9.46
CA LEU A 89 -23.65 0.42 8.11
C LEU A 89 -22.65 0.00 7.02
N MET A 90 -21.39 0.41 7.16
CA MET A 90 -20.33 0.03 6.22
C MET A 90 -20.08 -1.48 6.24
N LYS A 91 -20.06 -2.09 7.43
CA LYS A 91 -19.92 -3.54 7.59
C LYS A 91 -21.14 -4.28 7.01
N GLU A 92 -22.34 -3.83 7.36
CA GLU A 92 -23.57 -4.53 7.02
C GLU A 92 -23.92 -4.44 5.53
N ARG A 93 -23.66 -3.29 4.89
CA ARG A 93 -24.11 -3.02 3.51
C ARG A 93 -23.02 -3.08 2.45
N MET A 94 -21.77 -2.96 2.85
CA MET A 94 -20.63 -2.81 1.93
C MET A 94 -19.53 -3.85 2.17
N ASP A 95 -19.69 -4.74 3.15
CA ASP A 95 -18.65 -5.71 3.54
C ASP A 95 -17.29 -5.06 3.88
N ILE A 96 -17.33 -3.83 4.42
CA ILE A 96 -16.13 -3.13 4.86
C ILE A 96 -15.87 -3.46 6.32
N TYR A 97 -14.81 -4.23 6.58
CA TYR A 97 -14.39 -4.63 7.91
C TYR A 97 -13.16 -3.81 8.32
N LEU A 98 -13.33 -3.03 9.38
CA LEU A 98 -12.22 -2.29 9.99
C LEU A 98 -11.76 -3.03 11.24
N ASN A 99 -10.46 -3.06 11.48
CA ASN A 99 -9.90 -3.66 12.67
C ASN A 99 -10.26 -2.83 13.90
N ASP A 100 -10.51 -3.47 15.03
CA ASP A 100 -10.76 -2.79 16.31
C ASP A 100 -9.56 -1.94 16.76
N SER A 101 -8.36 -2.32 16.34
CA SER A 101 -7.12 -1.58 16.59
C SER A 101 -6.92 -0.37 15.66
N ASP A 102 -7.68 -0.29 14.56
CA ASP A 102 -7.61 0.81 13.60
C ASP A 102 -9.03 1.32 13.30
N PRO A 103 -9.64 2.00 14.27
CA PRO A 103 -11.00 2.50 14.15
C PRO A 103 -11.07 3.57 13.07
N LEU A 104 -12.25 3.69 12.46
CA LEU A 104 -12.53 4.71 11.46
C LEU A 104 -12.25 6.10 12.01
N LYS A 105 -11.15 6.70 11.58
CA LYS A 105 -10.77 8.06 11.94
C LYS A 105 -10.74 8.93 10.70
N SER A 106 -11.29 10.12 10.82
CA SER A 106 -11.04 11.13 9.80
C SER A 106 -9.56 11.50 9.79
N LEU A 107 -8.95 11.53 8.61
CA LEU A 107 -7.55 11.93 8.43
C LEU A 107 -7.31 13.38 8.84
N GLN A 108 -8.35 14.20 8.77
CA GLN A 108 -8.33 15.55 9.31
C GLN A 108 -8.83 15.49 10.75
N ASN A 109 -8.02 15.97 11.67
CA ASN A 109 -8.37 16.05 13.09
C ASN A 109 -9.41 17.16 13.33
N ARG A 110 -10.53 17.09 12.61
CA ARG A 110 -11.64 18.03 12.62
C ARG A 110 -12.89 17.37 13.14
N ASN A 111 -13.64 18.10 13.98
CA ASN A 111 -14.95 17.68 14.45
C ASN A 111 -16.10 18.29 13.61
N PHE A 112 -15.80 18.77 12.40
CA PHE A 112 -16.77 19.35 11.47
C PHE A 112 -16.47 18.97 10.03
N PRO A 113 -17.49 18.90 9.16
CA PRO A 113 -17.33 18.51 7.75
C PRO A 113 -16.50 19.52 6.92
N PRO A 114 -15.97 19.12 5.77
CA PRO A 114 -16.01 17.73 5.27
C PRO A 114 -15.04 16.82 6.01
N TYR A 115 -15.51 15.60 6.30
CA TYR A 115 -14.68 14.55 6.88
C TYR A 115 -13.95 13.81 5.77
N ILE A 116 -12.65 13.60 5.92
CA ILE A 116 -11.81 12.86 4.95
C ILE A 116 -11.38 11.54 5.56
N TYR A 117 -11.69 10.44 4.86
CA TYR A 117 -11.34 9.10 5.28
C TYR A 117 -10.46 8.42 4.24
N LYS A 118 -9.59 7.53 4.70
CA LYS A 118 -8.83 6.61 3.85
C LYS A 118 -9.25 5.18 4.22
N LEU A 119 -9.83 4.47 3.27
CA LEU A 119 -10.37 3.13 3.49
C LEU A 119 -9.97 2.16 2.40
N PRO A 120 -9.61 0.91 2.75
CA PRO A 120 -9.51 -0.18 1.78
C PRO A 120 -10.93 -0.64 1.42
N MET A 121 -11.27 -0.57 0.13
CA MET A 121 -12.58 -0.99 -0.38
C MET A 121 -12.45 -1.71 -1.71
N THR A 122 -13.36 -2.64 -1.98
CA THR A 122 -13.56 -3.24 -3.30
C THR A 122 -14.24 -2.23 -4.25
N LEU A 123 -14.23 -2.51 -5.54
CA LEU A 123 -14.97 -1.71 -6.53
C LEU A 123 -16.50 -1.72 -6.28
N ASP A 124 -17.05 -2.83 -5.80
CA ASP A 124 -18.46 -2.94 -5.43
C ASP A 124 -18.80 -2.04 -4.22
N ALA A 125 -17.95 -2.05 -3.20
CA ALA A 125 -18.11 -1.20 -2.02
C ALA A 125 -17.97 0.29 -2.35
N GLU A 126 -17.08 0.64 -3.27
CA GLU A 126 -16.91 2.00 -3.77
C GLU A 126 -18.17 2.51 -4.47
N SER A 127 -18.73 1.74 -5.41
CA SER A 127 -19.98 2.08 -6.09
C SER A 127 -21.15 2.28 -5.12
N LYS A 128 -21.23 1.46 -4.07
CA LYS A 128 -22.22 1.63 -3.01
C LYS A 128 -21.98 2.89 -2.18
N MET A 129 -20.71 3.21 -1.89
CA MET A 129 -20.31 4.38 -1.13
C MET A 129 -20.65 5.68 -1.87
N GLU A 130 -20.43 5.74 -3.18
CA GLU A 130 -20.83 6.89 -4.01
C GLU A 130 -22.32 7.19 -3.97
N GLY A 131 -23.14 6.15 -3.78
CA GLY A 131 -24.61 6.29 -3.68
C GLY A 131 -25.11 6.94 -2.39
N TYR A 132 -24.24 7.24 -1.41
CA TYR A 132 -24.66 7.88 -0.16
C TYR A 132 -24.73 9.39 -0.30
N ASN A 133 -25.88 9.97 0.06
CA ASN A 133 -26.14 11.43 -0.04
C ASN A 133 -25.15 12.29 0.73
N SER A 134 -24.51 11.77 1.77
CA SER A 134 -23.52 12.49 2.57
C SER A 134 -22.11 12.44 2.01
N VAL A 135 -21.88 11.59 1.00
CA VAL A 135 -20.56 11.41 0.38
C VAL A 135 -20.42 12.39 -0.78
N ASN A 136 -19.43 13.25 -0.71
CA ASN A 136 -19.15 14.24 -1.75
C ASN A 136 -18.29 13.66 -2.88
N SER A 137 -17.33 12.82 -2.53
CA SER A 137 -16.43 12.19 -3.51
C SER A 137 -15.78 10.93 -2.97
N VAL A 138 -15.52 9.99 -3.87
CA VAL A 138 -14.73 8.78 -3.62
C VAL A 138 -13.67 8.70 -4.72
N ASN A 139 -12.40 8.73 -4.35
CA ASN A 139 -11.29 8.72 -5.29
C ASN A 139 -10.25 7.69 -4.88
N ILE A 140 -9.62 7.02 -5.85
CA ILE A 140 -8.48 6.15 -5.55
C ILE A 140 -7.37 6.99 -4.91
N ASN A 141 -6.86 6.52 -3.78
CA ASN A 141 -5.71 7.14 -3.14
C ASN A 141 -4.43 6.75 -3.89
N MET A 142 -4.08 7.53 -4.89
CA MET A 142 -2.85 7.34 -5.65
C MET A 142 -1.69 8.10 -5.01
N HIS A 143 -0.53 7.50 -5.01
CA HIS A 143 0.70 8.21 -4.68
C HIS A 143 1.17 9.00 -5.90
N HIS A 144 1.37 10.29 -5.72
CA HIS A 144 1.90 11.13 -6.78
C HIS A 144 3.43 11.20 -6.69
N PRO A 145 4.20 11.02 -7.78
CA PRO A 145 5.66 11.02 -7.77
C PRO A 145 6.28 12.27 -7.12
N ALA A 146 5.65 13.42 -7.28
CA ALA A 146 6.11 14.67 -6.66
C ALA A 146 6.01 14.70 -5.12
N VAL A 147 5.16 13.84 -4.53
CA VAL A 147 4.92 13.75 -3.08
C VAL A 147 5.62 12.54 -2.46
N SER A 148 5.81 11.50 -3.23
CA SER A 148 6.49 10.27 -2.81
C SER A 148 7.75 10.10 -3.66
N PRO A 149 8.91 10.55 -3.18
CA PRO A 149 10.16 10.37 -3.90
C PRO A 149 10.39 8.87 -4.21
N GLU A 150 10.85 8.60 -5.41
CA GLU A 150 11.11 7.22 -5.91
C GLU A 150 11.90 6.36 -4.92
N GLY A 151 12.89 6.93 -4.25
CA GLY A 151 13.70 6.24 -3.25
C GLY A 151 12.96 5.79 -1.99
N SER A 152 11.70 6.21 -1.77
CA SER A 152 10.90 5.76 -0.62
C SER A 152 10.22 4.41 -0.87
N ILE A 153 10.06 4.01 -2.13
CA ILE A 153 9.29 2.83 -2.52
C ILE A 153 10.16 1.74 -3.09
N PHE A 154 11.01 2.12 -4.02
CA PHE A 154 12.03 1.25 -4.58
C PHE A 154 13.40 1.80 -4.21
N PRO A 155 14.37 0.93 -3.87
CA PRO A 155 15.73 1.38 -3.71
C PRO A 155 16.15 2.03 -5.04
N ASN A 156 16.61 3.25 -4.97
CA ASN A 156 17.14 3.97 -6.11
C ASN A 156 18.39 3.22 -6.60
N GLN A 157 18.19 2.37 -7.60
CA GLN A 157 19.28 1.65 -8.27
C GLN A 157 19.41 2.25 -9.66
N PRO A 158 20.37 3.14 -9.88
CA PRO A 158 20.55 3.82 -11.17
C PRO A 158 20.88 2.87 -12.34
N GLU A 159 21.13 1.61 -12.04
CA GLU A 159 21.43 0.55 -13.02
C GLU A 159 20.17 -0.19 -13.50
N THR A 160 19.00 0.14 -12.97
CA THR A 160 17.73 -0.52 -13.37
C THR A 160 16.86 0.46 -14.16
N ASP A 161 16.21 -0.05 -15.21
CA ASP A 161 15.24 0.69 -16.03
C ASP A 161 13.87 0.86 -15.32
N TRP A 162 13.87 0.79 -14.00
CA TRP A 162 12.64 0.89 -13.21
C TRP A 162 12.28 2.36 -13.00
N THR A 163 11.09 2.71 -13.43
CA THR A 163 10.50 4.04 -13.20
C THR A 163 9.25 3.92 -12.36
N VAL A 164 8.99 4.96 -11.57
CA VAL A 164 7.76 5.07 -10.78
C VAL A 164 6.94 6.20 -11.36
N ASP A 165 5.82 5.83 -11.95
CA ASP A 165 4.79 6.77 -12.37
C ASP A 165 3.72 6.93 -11.28
N ASN A 166 2.47 7.15 -11.63
CA ASN A 166 1.34 7.18 -10.72
C ASN A 166 0.91 5.74 -10.37
N TRP A 167 0.95 5.37 -9.09
CA TRP A 167 0.58 4.03 -8.59
C TRP A 167 -0.32 4.09 -7.36
#